data_1c2f4e4fc8feeaf2058105b7e2d7cd23
#
_entry.id   1c2f4e4fc8feeaf2058105b7e2d7cd23
#
_cell.length_a   1.000
_cell.length_b   1.000
_cell.length_c   1.000
_cell.angle_alpha   90.00
_cell.angle_beta   90.00
_cell.angle_gamma   90.00
#
_symmetry.space_group_name_H-M   'P 1'
#
loop_
_entity.id
_entity.type
_entity.pdbx_description
1 polymer ?
#
loop_
_entity_poly.entity_id
_entity_poly.type
_entity_poly.pdbx_seq_one_letter_code
_entity_poly.pdbx_strand_id
1 'polypeptide(L)'
;RAEAWKTAIGLQAVDGLKTSEYLNETAAKHIEGDITIEEVKHLIDTYYQSKTSRTPQDDEVEEADKASTNIARILNEPSFTLSVHGLTSIHKRIFTGIFKHAGIIRDYEITKHEWVLDGDTVSYGYPFELKDAISHDIQKEREFNYAGLDMSEIVKHIAQFTADLWQ
;
A
#
# COMPACT_ATOMS: atom_id res chain seq x y z
N ARG A 1 -16.49 -0.78 -5.73
CA ARG A 1 -15.67 -1.98 -5.87
C ARG A 1 -14.71 -1.87 -7.05
N ALA A 2 -15.19 -1.60 -8.28
CA ALA A 2 -14.34 -1.55 -9.48
C ALA A 2 -13.20 -0.54 -9.34
N GLU A 3 -13.47 0.68 -8.85
CA GLU A 3 -12.43 1.70 -8.66
C GLU A 3 -11.39 1.29 -7.62
N ALA A 4 -11.81 0.66 -6.51
CA ALA A 4 -10.89 0.15 -5.51
C ALA A 4 -9.94 -0.92 -6.09
N TRP A 5 -10.43 -1.83 -6.92
CA TRP A 5 -9.59 -2.82 -7.60
C TRP A 5 -8.66 -2.20 -8.62
N LYS A 6 -9.16 -1.25 -9.43
CA LYS A 6 -8.33 -0.52 -10.38
C LYS A 6 -7.16 0.18 -9.69
N THR A 7 -7.44 0.86 -8.58
CA THR A 7 -6.40 1.51 -7.77
C THR A 7 -5.43 0.48 -7.17
N ALA A 8 -5.94 -0.57 -6.54
CA ALA A 8 -5.12 -1.58 -5.87
C ALA A 8 -4.15 -2.29 -6.83
N ILE A 9 -4.62 -2.69 -8.01
CA ILE A 9 -3.80 -3.34 -9.04
C ILE A 9 -2.85 -2.32 -9.67
N GLY A 10 -3.31 -1.09 -9.91
CA GLY A 10 -2.48 -0.03 -10.49
C GLY A 10 -1.29 0.36 -9.61
N LEU A 11 -1.45 0.32 -8.28
CA LEU A 11 -0.35 0.60 -7.34
C LEU A 11 0.78 -0.42 -7.44
N GLN A 12 0.49 -1.69 -7.73
CA GLN A 12 1.55 -2.70 -7.91
C GLN A 12 2.45 -2.38 -9.11
N ALA A 13 1.88 -1.81 -10.17
CA ALA A 13 2.64 -1.44 -11.36
C ALA A 13 3.66 -0.31 -11.09
N VAL A 14 3.43 0.53 -10.07
CA VAL A 14 4.38 1.58 -9.65
C VAL A 14 5.67 0.95 -9.12
N ASP A 15 5.55 -0.17 -8.39
CA ASP A 15 6.69 -0.96 -7.88
C ASP A 15 7.22 -1.99 -8.91
N GLY A 16 6.74 -1.94 -10.16
CA GLY A 16 7.15 -2.85 -11.21
C GLY A 16 6.55 -4.26 -11.09
N LEU A 17 5.66 -4.48 -10.13
CA LEU A 17 4.99 -5.76 -9.91
C LEU A 17 3.79 -5.95 -10.83
N LYS A 18 3.43 -7.20 -11.09
CA LYS A 18 2.27 -7.57 -11.90
C LYS A 18 1.42 -8.59 -11.15
N THR A 19 0.11 -8.35 -11.18
CA THR A 19 -0.86 -9.31 -10.64
C THR A 19 -1.08 -10.49 -11.59
N SER A 20 -1.47 -11.64 -11.02
CA SER A 20 -1.82 -12.82 -11.79
C SER A 20 -3.16 -12.66 -12.54
N GLU A 21 -3.34 -13.48 -13.59
CA GLU A 21 -4.63 -13.60 -14.25
C GLU A 21 -5.70 -14.15 -13.28
N TYR A 22 -5.31 -15.07 -12.39
CA TYR A 22 -6.20 -15.62 -11.37
C TYR A 22 -6.76 -14.55 -10.43
N LEU A 23 -5.93 -13.59 -10.00
CA LEU A 23 -6.43 -12.45 -9.21
C LEU A 23 -7.41 -11.61 -10.05
N ASN A 24 -7.09 -11.31 -11.30
CA ASN A 24 -7.92 -10.47 -12.15
C ASN A 24 -9.32 -11.08 -12.36
N GLU A 25 -9.39 -12.38 -12.61
CA GLU A 25 -10.65 -13.12 -12.72
C GLU A 25 -11.44 -13.13 -11.39
N THR A 26 -10.75 -13.34 -10.30
CA THR A 26 -11.37 -13.36 -8.96
C THR A 26 -11.87 -11.97 -8.55
N ALA A 27 -11.11 -10.92 -8.87
CA ALA A 27 -11.51 -9.53 -8.67
C ALA A 27 -12.76 -9.17 -9.50
N ALA A 28 -12.86 -9.66 -10.75
CA ALA A 28 -14.05 -9.46 -11.58
C ALA A 28 -15.31 -10.03 -10.91
N LYS A 29 -15.25 -11.25 -10.39
CA LYS A 29 -16.36 -11.87 -9.65
C LYS A 29 -16.79 -11.05 -8.42
N HIS A 30 -15.83 -10.48 -7.70
CA HIS A 30 -16.13 -9.58 -6.57
C HIS A 30 -16.76 -8.26 -7.03
N ILE A 31 -16.32 -7.70 -8.14
CA ILE A 31 -16.91 -6.48 -8.72
C ILE A 31 -18.37 -6.72 -9.08
N GLU A 32 -18.66 -7.85 -9.72
CA GLU A 32 -20.01 -8.27 -10.13
C GLU A 32 -20.90 -8.61 -8.93
N GLY A 33 -20.31 -8.91 -7.78
CA GLY A 33 -21.03 -9.20 -6.54
C GLY A 33 -21.26 -10.69 -6.29
N ASP A 34 -20.65 -11.55 -7.09
CA ASP A 34 -20.78 -13.01 -6.99
C ASP A 34 -20.08 -13.57 -5.73
N ILE A 35 -19.01 -12.89 -5.30
CA ILE A 35 -18.24 -13.25 -4.11
C ILE A 35 -17.93 -12.03 -3.26
N THR A 36 -17.67 -12.25 -1.96
CA THR A 36 -17.24 -11.25 -1.00
C THR A 36 -15.73 -11.02 -1.08
N ILE A 37 -15.24 -9.93 -0.48
CA ILE A 37 -13.79 -9.65 -0.43
C ILE A 37 -13.05 -10.67 0.46
N GLU A 38 -13.71 -11.23 1.47
CA GLU A 38 -13.19 -12.28 2.32
C GLU A 38 -13.02 -13.59 1.55
N GLU A 39 -13.97 -13.91 0.66
CA GLU A 39 -13.87 -15.06 -0.24
C GLU A 39 -12.74 -14.87 -1.25
N VAL A 40 -12.57 -13.66 -1.82
CA VAL A 40 -11.40 -13.36 -2.67
C VAL A 40 -10.11 -13.65 -1.92
N LYS A 41 -9.97 -13.10 -0.70
CA LYS A 41 -8.77 -13.32 0.12
C LYS A 41 -8.52 -14.82 0.35
N HIS A 42 -9.54 -15.57 0.70
CA HIS A 42 -9.42 -17.02 0.91
C HIS A 42 -8.99 -17.76 -0.35
N LEU A 43 -9.54 -17.40 -1.51
CA LEU A 43 -9.18 -18.00 -2.80
C LEU A 43 -7.72 -17.72 -3.17
N ILE A 44 -7.25 -16.49 -2.99
CA ILE A 44 -5.85 -16.11 -3.25
C ILE A 44 -4.90 -16.84 -2.30
N ASP A 45 -5.19 -16.86 -0.99
CA ASP A 45 -4.37 -17.58 -0.01
C ASP A 45 -4.29 -19.08 -0.35
N THR A 46 -5.42 -19.72 -0.69
CA THR A 46 -5.48 -21.14 -1.06
C THR A 46 -4.72 -21.42 -2.35
N TYR A 47 -4.85 -20.56 -3.36
CA TYR A 47 -4.13 -20.70 -4.63
C TYR A 47 -2.62 -20.77 -4.42
N TYR A 48 -2.06 -19.85 -3.63
CA TYR A 48 -0.61 -19.84 -3.37
C TYR A 48 -0.15 -20.96 -2.42
N GLN A 49 -0.98 -21.36 -1.45
CA GLN A 49 -0.68 -22.51 -0.58
C GLN A 49 -0.66 -23.83 -1.36
N SER A 50 -1.42 -23.96 -2.43
CA SER A 50 -1.47 -25.16 -3.26
C SER A 50 -0.29 -25.33 -4.22
N LYS A 51 0.50 -24.28 -4.45
CA LYS A 51 1.68 -24.34 -5.34
C LYS A 51 2.78 -25.18 -4.71
N THR A 52 3.11 -26.31 -5.35
CA THR A 52 4.15 -27.25 -4.91
C THR A 52 5.55 -26.88 -5.37
N SER A 53 5.68 -26.05 -6.41
CA SER A 53 6.94 -25.52 -6.93
C SER A 53 6.82 -24.01 -7.05
N ARG A 54 7.85 -23.28 -6.60
CA ARG A 54 7.88 -21.82 -6.58
C ARG A 54 9.16 -21.30 -7.20
N THR A 55 9.04 -20.22 -7.94
CA THR A 55 10.14 -19.43 -8.49
C THR A 55 10.17 -18.07 -7.81
N PRO A 56 11.27 -17.30 -7.86
CA PRO A 56 11.28 -15.91 -7.38
C PRO A 56 10.18 -15.04 -8.02
N GLN A 57 9.87 -15.30 -9.30
CA GLN A 57 8.78 -14.63 -10.00
C GLN A 57 7.40 -14.92 -9.39
N ASP A 58 7.19 -16.16 -8.90
CA ASP A 58 5.94 -16.51 -8.20
C ASP A 58 5.80 -15.76 -6.88
N ASP A 59 6.90 -15.46 -6.18
CA ASP A 59 6.89 -14.70 -4.94
C ASP A 59 6.50 -13.24 -5.17
N GLU A 60 7.01 -12.59 -6.24
CA GLU A 60 6.63 -11.24 -6.65
C GLU A 60 5.15 -11.15 -7.04
N VAL A 61 4.65 -12.13 -7.80
CA VAL A 61 3.24 -12.18 -8.21
C VAL A 61 2.33 -12.46 -7.01
N GLU A 62 2.73 -13.32 -6.06
CA GLU A 62 1.98 -13.55 -4.83
C GLU A 62 1.90 -12.28 -3.98
N GLU A 63 3.01 -11.55 -3.87
CA GLU A 63 3.05 -10.25 -3.17
C GLU A 63 2.02 -9.29 -3.79
N ALA A 64 2.08 -9.11 -5.12
CA ALA A 64 1.17 -8.24 -5.84
C ALA A 64 -0.31 -8.63 -5.65
N ASP A 65 -0.63 -9.91 -5.73
CA ASP A 65 -2.00 -10.41 -5.59
C ASP A 65 -2.54 -10.21 -4.17
N LYS A 66 -1.76 -10.55 -3.16
CA LYS A 66 -2.14 -10.40 -1.75
C LYS A 66 -2.25 -8.93 -1.35
N ALA A 67 -1.27 -8.10 -1.75
CA ALA A 67 -1.30 -6.67 -1.48
C ALA A 67 -2.51 -6.01 -2.16
N SER A 68 -2.77 -6.30 -3.45
CA SER A 68 -3.94 -5.77 -4.16
C SER A 68 -5.26 -6.14 -3.47
N THR A 69 -5.41 -7.39 -3.03
CA THR A 69 -6.60 -7.85 -2.31
C THR A 69 -6.80 -7.06 -1.01
N ASN A 70 -5.73 -6.89 -0.24
CA ASN A 70 -5.77 -6.14 1.03
C ASN A 70 -6.04 -4.65 0.80
N ILE A 71 -5.45 -4.02 -0.20
CA ILE A 71 -5.69 -2.62 -0.57
C ILE A 71 -7.14 -2.44 -1.02
N ALA A 72 -7.65 -3.30 -1.92
CA ALA A 72 -9.03 -3.21 -2.38
C ALA A 72 -10.03 -3.32 -1.21
N ARG A 73 -9.74 -4.14 -0.21
CA ARG A 73 -10.53 -4.24 1.02
C ARG A 73 -10.52 -2.93 1.81
N ILE A 74 -9.33 -2.37 2.05
CA ILE A 74 -9.16 -1.13 2.83
C ILE A 74 -9.85 0.06 2.15
N LEU A 75 -9.76 0.18 0.82
CA LEU A 75 -10.37 1.26 0.05
C LEU A 75 -11.91 1.25 0.07
N ASN A 76 -12.52 0.12 0.44
CA ASN A 76 -13.98 0.03 0.62
C ASN A 76 -14.44 0.33 2.05
N GLU A 77 -13.54 0.66 2.98
CA GLU A 77 -13.88 1.00 4.35
C GLU A 77 -14.27 2.49 4.48
N PRO A 78 -15.23 2.81 5.36
CA PRO A 78 -15.82 4.15 5.40
C PRO A 78 -14.96 5.19 6.10
N SER A 79 -13.89 4.81 6.81
CA SER A 79 -13.11 5.74 7.62
C SER A 79 -11.63 5.38 7.70
N PHE A 80 -10.83 6.44 7.77
CA PHE A 80 -9.39 6.40 8.02
C PHE A 80 -9.05 7.40 9.12
N THR A 81 -8.14 7.05 10.01
CA THR A 81 -7.62 7.98 11.03
C THR A 81 -6.19 8.36 10.69
N LEU A 82 -5.97 9.64 10.37
CA LEU A 82 -4.64 10.18 10.15
C LEU A 82 -3.88 10.27 11.48
N SER A 83 -3.04 9.27 11.74
CA SER A 83 -2.20 9.15 12.93
C SER A 83 -1.07 8.16 12.66
N VAL A 84 0.02 8.20 13.45
CA VAL A 84 1.10 7.20 13.37
C VAL A 84 0.54 5.77 13.50
N HIS A 85 -0.38 5.57 14.44
CA HIS A 85 -1.06 4.28 14.61
C HIS A 85 -1.92 3.93 13.38
N GLY A 86 -2.63 4.88 12.79
CA GLY A 86 -3.39 4.70 11.56
C GLY A 86 -2.50 4.23 10.40
N LEU A 87 -1.36 4.90 10.18
CA LEU A 87 -0.38 4.54 9.13
C LEU A 87 0.19 3.14 9.35
N THR A 88 0.67 2.85 10.56
CA THR A 88 1.23 1.53 10.87
C THR A 88 0.17 0.43 10.80
N SER A 89 -1.08 0.73 11.16
CA SER A 89 -2.21 -0.19 11.01
C SER A 89 -2.52 -0.50 9.54
N ILE A 90 -2.54 0.53 8.68
CA ILE A 90 -2.71 0.34 7.23
C ILE A 90 -1.58 -0.51 6.67
N HIS A 91 -0.32 -0.14 6.93
CA HIS A 91 0.84 -0.91 6.49
C HIS A 91 0.76 -2.38 6.97
N LYS A 92 0.40 -2.60 8.24
CA LYS A 92 0.19 -3.95 8.77
C LYS A 92 -0.88 -4.70 7.98
N ARG A 93 -2.01 -4.07 7.71
CA ARG A 93 -3.16 -4.72 7.03
C ARG A 93 -2.88 -5.01 5.57
N ILE A 94 -2.12 -4.15 4.88
CA ILE A 94 -1.68 -4.38 3.50
C ILE A 94 -0.73 -5.58 3.43
N PHE A 95 0.27 -5.62 4.31
CA PHE A 95 1.40 -6.55 4.20
C PHE A 95 1.34 -7.74 5.17
N THR A 96 0.27 -7.92 5.95
CA THR A 96 0.09 -9.14 6.76
C THR A 96 0.04 -10.38 5.87
N GLY A 97 0.91 -11.35 6.17
CA GLY A 97 1.05 -12.58 5.40
C GLY A 97 1.96 -12.44 4.17
N ILE A 98 2.55 -11.25 3.99
CA ILE A 98 3.54 -10.94 2.94
C ILE A 98 4.90 -10.70 3.61
N PHE A 99 4.99 -9.68 4.48
CA PHE A 99 6.23 -9.30 5.15
C PHE A 99 6.17 -9.50 6.67
N LYS A 100 7.27 -9.97 7.26
CA LYS A 100 7.40 -10.14 8.71
C LYS A 100 7.37 -8.82 9.48
N HIS A 101 7.79 -7.71 8.83
CA HIS A 101 7.84 -6.36 9.41
C HIS A 101 6.55 -5.55 9.15
N ALA A 102 5.46 -6.19 8.71
CA ALA A 102 4.19 -5.51 8.45
C ALA A 102 3.70 -4.71 9.66
N GLY A 103 3.56 -3.39 9.50
CA GLY A 103 3.12 -2.46 10.55
C GLY A 103 4.20 -2.04 11.54
N ILE A 104 5.45 -2.34 11.28
CA ILE A 104 6.61 -1.97 12.12
C ILE A 104 7.34 -0.81 11.45
N ILE A 105 7.56 0.28 12.18
CA ILE A 105 8.49 1.33 11.75
C ILE A 105 9.90 0.74 11.87
N ARG A 106 10.69 0.89 10.82
CA ARG A 106 12.06 0.34 10.77
C ARG A 106 12.95 0.94 11.88
N ASP A 107 13.83 0.14 12.38
CA ASP A 107 14.85 0.49 13.37
C ASP A 107 16.29 0.37 12.83
N TYR A 108 16.42 0.26 11.51
CA TYR A 108 17.68 0.14 10.77
C TYR A 108 17.71 1.10 9.57
N GLU A 109 18.91 1.48 9.14
CA GLU A 109 19.11 2.29 7.94
C GLU A 109 18.82 1.48 6.69
N ILE A 110 18.24 2.14 5.67
CA ILE A 110 17.99 1.56 4.36
C ILE A 110 18.61 2.42 3.27
N THR A 111 19.04 1.74 2.21
CA THR A 111 19.37 2.33 0.92
C THR A 111 18.63 1.53 -0.13
N LYS A 112 17.83 2.19 -0.95
CA LYS A 112 17.07 1.56 -2.03
C LYS A 112 17.37 2.28 -3.33
N HIS A 113 17.83 1.53 -4.31
CA HIS A 113 18.02 2.08 -5.66
C HIS A 113 16.67 2.18 -6.34
N GLU A 114 16.25 3.40 -6.64
CA GLU A 114 14.95 3.67 -7.24
C GLU A 114 15.06 3.68 -8.77
N TRP A 115 14.27 2.85 -9.44
CA TRP A 115 14.26 2.80 -10.90
C TRP A 115 13.81 4.13 -11.54
N VAL A 116 12.94 4.89 -10.88
CA VAL A 116 12.48 6.22 -11.32
C VAL A 116 13.58 7.29 -11.25
N LEU A 117 14.67 7.01 -10.54
CA LEU A 117 15.86 7.86 -10.39
C LEU A 117 17.07 7.28 -11.13
N ASP A 118 16.86 6.47 -12.15
CA ASP A 118 17.92 5.79 -12.92
C ASP A 118 18.91 4.98 -12.05
N GLY A 119 18.41 4.42 -10.93
CA GLY A 119 19.19 3.62 -9.99
C GLY A 119 19.82 4.43 -8.85
N ASP A 120 19.58 5.73 -8.79
CA ASP A 120 19.95 6.56 -7.64
C ASP A 120 18.99 6.36 -6.47
N THR A 121 19.33 6.87 -5.28
CA THR A 121 18.53 6.71 -4.06
C THR A 121 18.13 8.06 -3.48
N VAL A 122 17.01 8.07 -2.75
CA VAL A 122 16.64 9.20 -1.89
C VAL A 122 17.36 9.08 -0.54
N SER A 123 17.54 10.20 0.15
CA SER A 123 17.97 10.19 1.55
C SER A 123 16.80 9.81 2.44
N TYR A 124 16.88 8.65 3.04
CA TYR A 124 15.87 8.20 4.01
C TYR A 124 16.17 8.77 5.40
N GLY A 125 15.13 9.13 6.14
CA GLY A 125 15.25 9.61 7.53
C GLY A 125 15.94 8.59 8.44
N TYR A 126 16.62 9.08 9.47
CA TYR A 126 17.30 8.20 10.44
C TYR A 126 16.27 7.38 11.24
N PRO A 127 16.52 6.07 11.47
CA PRO A 127 15.56 5.17 12.11
C PRO A 127 15.03 5.65 13.45
N PHE A 128 15.89 6.22 14.29
CA PHE A 128 15.54 6.69 15.64
C PHE A 128 14.73 7.99 15.65
N GLU A 129 14.67 8.74 14.53
CA GLU A 129 13.90 9.97 14.37
C GLU A 129 12.55 9.76 13.65
N LEU A 130 12.39 8.63 12.94
CA LEU A 130 11.25 8.39 12.06
C LEU A 130 9.90 8.54 12.77
N LYS A 131 9.76 8.01 13.97
CA LYS A 131 8.48 8.08 14.69
C LYS A 131 8.11 9.52 15.04
N ASP A 132 9.09 10.32 15.43
CA ASP A 132 8.88 11.71 15.78
C ASP A 132 8.66 12.57 14.54
N ALA A 133 9.38 12.32 13.45
CA ALA A 133 9.18 12.96 12.16
C ALA A 133 7.77 12.70 11.62
N ILE A 134 7.35 11.44 11.54
CA ILE A 134 5.99 11.06 11.12
C ILE A 134 4.93 11.71 12.03
N SER A 135 5.16 11.74 13.34
CA SER A 135 4.22 12.37 14.29
C SER A 135 4.10 13.88 14.04
N HIS A 136 5.23 14.53 13.77
CA HIS A 136 5.28 15.95 13.45
C HIS A 136 4.52 16.29 12.16
N ASP A 137 4.78 15.54 11.09
CA ASP A 137 4.14 15.77 9.79
C ASP A 137 2.63 15.51 9.83
N ILE A 138 2.21 14.45 10.53
CA ILE A 138 0.79 14.19 10.76
C ILE A 138 0.15 15.31 11.58
N GLN A 139 0.83 15.86 12.60
CA GLN A 139 0.30 16.97 13.37
C GLN A 139 0.13 18.22 12.52
N LYS A 140 1.12 18.56 11.69
CA LYS A 140 1.03 19.69 10.75
C LYS A 140 -0.15 19.52 9.80
N GLU A 141 -0.33 18.32 9.24
CA GLU A 141 -1.43 18.01 8.32
C GLU A 141 -2.80 18.13 9.00
N ARG A 142 -2.93 17.67 10.22
CA ARG A 142 -4.18 17.78 11.00
C ARG A 142 -4.55 19.23 11.32
N GLU A 143 -3.56 20.11 11.44
CA GLU A 143 -3.74 21.54 11.72
C GLU A 143 -3.88 22.37 10.44
N PHE A 144 -3.63 21.75 9.27
CA PHE A 144 -3.69 22.44 8.01
C PHE A 144 -5.12 22.87 7.65
N ASN A 145 -5.27 24.12 7.22
CA ASN A 145 -6.57 24.69 6.88
C ASN A 145 -6.81 24.64 5.38
N TYR A 146 -7.68 23.74 4.95
CA TYR A 146 -8.09 23.58 3.55
C TYR A 146 -9.13 24.62 3.07
N ALA A 147 -9.68 25.45 3.96
CA ALA A 147 -10.71 26.40 3.60
C ALA A 147 -10.18 27.48 2.63
N GLY A 148 -10.88 27.66 1.53
CA GLY A 148 -10.54 28.65 0.50
C GLY A 148 -9.53 28.22 -0.55
N LEU A 149 -8.98 26.99 -0.42
CA LEU A 149 -8.09 26.42 -1.45
C LEU A 149 -8.89 25.87 -2.63
N ASP A 150 -8.34 26.02 -3.82
CA ASP A 150 -8.86 25.33 -5.00
C ASP A 150 -8.34 23.86 -5.06
N MET A 151 -8.90 23.07 -5.98
CA MET A 151 -8.55 21.65 -6.11
C MET A 151 -7.07 21.45 -6.47
N SER A 152 -6.47 22.34 -7.27
CA SER A 152 -5.07 22.23 -7.64
C SER A 152 -4.14 22.48 -6.46
N GLU A 153 -4.48 23.45 -5.61
CA GLU A 153 -3.75 23.75 -4.37
C GLU A 153 -3.84 22.59 -3.38
N ILE A 154 -5.03 22.00 -3.21
CA ILE A 154 -5.24 20.83 -2.38
C ILE A 154 -4.41 19.64 -2.86
N VAL A 155 -4.47 19.32 -4.15
CA VAL A 155 -3.69 18.20 -4.73
C VAL A 155 -2.19 18.42 -4.55
N LYS A 156 -1.70 19.66 -4.78
CA LYS A 156 -0.29 19.98 -4.58
C LYS A 156 0.14 19.83 -3.12
N HIS A 157 -0.69 20.29 -2.18
CA HIS A 157 -0.41 20.15 -0.75
C HIS A 157 -0.36 18.68 -0.31
N ILE A 158 -1.36 17.86 -0.72
CA ILE A 158 -1.40 16.43 -0.39
C ILE A 158 -0.20 15.69 -1.01
N ALA A 159 0.18 16.04 -2.25
CA ALA A 159 1.36 15.44 -2.87
C ALA A 159 2.64 15.75 -2.10
N GLN A 160 2.81 17.00 -1.62
CA GLN A 160 3.94 17.38 -0.79
C GLN A 160 3.93 16.64 0.56
N PHE A 161 2.80 16.62 1.26
CA PHE A 161 2.64 15.87 2.50
C PHE A 161 2.98 14.37 2.34
N THR A 162 2.53 13.77 1.22
CA THR A 162 2.85 12.36 0.92
C THR A 162 4.35 12.17 0.69
N ALA A 163 5.00 13.10 -0.02
CA ALA A 163 6.45 13.05 -0.25
C ALA A 163 7.25 13.20 1.06
N ASP A 164 6.82 14.10 1.95
CA ASP A 164 7.46 14.30 3.27
C ASP A 164 7.36 13.03 4.15
N LEU A 165 6.21 12.34 4.13
CA LEU A 165 6.04 11.06 4.85
C LEU A 165 6.88 9.92 4.29
N TRP A 166 7.32 10.01 3.01
CA TRP A 166 8.06 8.95 2.32
C TRP A 166 9.56 9.01 2.57
N GLN A 167 10.10 10.12 3.04
CA GLN A 167 11.50 10.33 3.37
C GLN A 167 11.85 9.73 4.74
#